data_0b2f87dd00a252e4dd89ca1fc22ad574
#
_entry.id   0b2f87dd00a252e4dd89ca1fc22ad574
#
_cell.length_a   1.000
_cell.length_b   1.000
_cell.length_c   1.000
_cell.angle_alpha   90.00
_cell.angle_beta   90.00
_cell.angle_gamma   90.00
#
_symmetry.space_group_name_H-M   'P 1'
#
loop_
_entity.id
_entity.type
_entity.pdbx_description
1 polymer ?
#
loop_
_entity_poly.entity_id
_entity_poly.type
_entity_poly.pdbx_seq_one_letter_code
_entity_poly.pdbx_strand_id
1 'polypeptide(L)'
;LDLPHQANRWRMQQKERAMHTALLDGIAHLLAGRFVRAGKAADGALAQEAALEAAGEKLALGVQVRALSHLIAAESAQALQNHTRRDEHLALAMQTTAQVASTQAQEIREGTQLRAARWALEDRDASAALERLEELPQGASRRTLALRLRLKAARQARRTREALETARLLGKHRAFSAGAAKSIVRGLATEWVNSAHDTTQLLQVWNALEPAERAIPELAIHAAQRLATLGGDAAQVRQWLLPVWELMLSRPDTLPDAQQLKLVTALEAALDGIDADWLARIESAQLGNPRDPRLLYLAGAACVERQLWGKAQALLAQAAQRLQDGALRSKAWRALALLAEQRDDTQAAADAWKNAALSAD
;
A
#
# COMPACT_ATOMS: atom_id res chain seq x y z
N LEU A 1 11.53 -68.22 -25.25
CA LEU A 1 12.58 -67.46 -24.54
C LEU A 1 12.15 -66.06 -24.10
N ASP A 2 10.87 -65.66 -24.28
CA ASP A 2 10.41 -64.30 -24.00
C ASP A 2 9.59 -64.10 -22.69
N LEU A 3 9.18 -65.19 -22.04
CA LEU A 3 8.31 -65.13 -20.85
C LEU A 3 8.92 -64.34 -19.67
N PRO A 4 10.22 -64.45 -19.31
CA PRO A 4 10.80 -63.68 -18.24
C PRO A 4 10.84 -62.17 -18.52
N HIS A 5 11.10 -61.79 -19.78
CA HIS A 5 11.11 -60.38 -20.21
C HIS A 5 9.71 -59.74 -20.25
N GLN A 6 8.72 -60.49 -20.68
CA GLN A 6 7.31 -60.03 -20.64
C GLN A 6 6.80 -59.90 -19.21
N ALA A 7 7.11 -60.84 -18.32
CA ALA A 7 6.74 -60.78 -16.92
C ALA A 7 7.39 -59.56 -16.22
N ASN A 8 8.66 -59.26 -16.56
CA ASN A 8 9.35 -58.12 -16.02
C ASN A 8 8.77 -56.80 -16.51
N ARG A 9 8.49 -56.69 -17.82
CA ARG A 9 7.79 -55.50 -18.39
C ARG A 9 6.43 -55.29 -17.75
N TRP A 10 5.66 -56.34 -17.54
CA TRP A 10 4.35 -56.26 -16.89
C TRP A 10 4.48 -55.77 -15.44
N ARG A 11 5.44 -56.25 -14.67
CA ARG A 11 5.70 -55.81 -13.30
C ARG A 11 6.08 -54.34 -13.26
N MET A 12 6.90 -53.85 -14.16
CA MET A 12 7.31 -52.45 -14.23
C MET A 12 6.15 -51.56 -14.59
N GLN A 13 5.29 -51.95 -15.54
CA GLN A 13 4.05 -51.23 -15.85
C GLN A 13 3.08 -51.17 -14.67
N GLN A 14 2.98 -52.24 -13.88
CA GLN A 14 2.18 -52.22 -12.66
C GLN A 14 2.71 -51.26 -11.61
N LYS A 15 4.02 -51.19 -11.42
CA LYS A 15 4.65 -50.22 -10.49
C LYS A 15 4.46 -48.79 -10.97
N GLU A 16 4.62 -48.53 -12.27
CA GLU A 16 4.38 -47.20 -12.85
C GLU A 16 2.92 -46.76 -12.66
N ARG A 17 1.96 -47.65 -12.91
CA ARG A 17 0.53 -47.39 -12.64
C ARG A 17 0.28 -47.11 -11.15
N ALA A 18 0.90 -47.89 -10.24
CA ALA A 18 0.77 -47.70 -8.80
C ALA A 18 1.35 -46.35 -8.36
N MET A 19 2.48 -45.93 -8.94
CA MET A 19 3.09 -44.62 -8.71
C MET A 19 2.13 -43.48 -9.11
N HIS A 20 1.58 -43.54 -10.32
CA HIS A 20 0.62 -42.52 -10.78
C HIS A 20 -0.66 -42.51 -9.96
N THR A 21 -1.19 -43.70 -9.60
CA THR A 21 -2.36 -43.80 -8.73
C THR A 21 -2.09 -43.17 -7.35
N ALA A 22 -0.94 -43.44 -6.75
CA ALA A 22 -0.56 -42.88 -5.46
C ALA A 22 -0.44 -41.32 -5.54
N LEU A 23 0.11 -40.77 -6.63
CA LEU A 23 0.15 -39.34 -6.85
C LEU A 23 -1.26 -38.73 -6.95
N LEU A 24 -2.14 -39.35 -7.75
CA LEU A 24 -3.54 -38.90 -7.89
C LEU A 24 -4.31 -38.97 -6.57
N ASP A 25 -4.14 -40.07 -5.79
CA ASP A 25 -4.71 -40.22 -4.47
C ASP A 25 -4.19 -39.14 -3.52
N GLY A 26 -2.89 -38.81 -3.60
CA GLY A 26 -2.28 -37.72 -2.85
C GLY A 26 -2.95 -36.37 -3.14
N ILE A 27 -3.15 -36.05 -4.40
CA ILE A 27 -3.85 -34.83 -4.85
C ILE A 27 -5.30 -34.84 -4.33
N ALA A 28 -6.04 -35.96 -4.53
CA ALA A 28 -7.43 -36.05 -4.10
C ALA A 28 -7.57 -35.91 -2.58
N HIS A 29 -6.68 -36.53 -1.81
CA HIS A 29 -6.69 -36.39 -0.36
C HIS A 29 -6.32 -34.97 0.10
N LEU A 30 -5.38 -34.30 -0.57
CA LEU A 30 -5.01 -32.93 -0.29
C LEU A 30 -6.20 -31.98 -0.50
N LEU A 31 -6.87 -32.10 -1.65
CA LEU A 31 -8.05 -31.30 -1.97
C LEU A 31 -9.22 -31.57 -1.00
N ALA A 32 -9.33 -32.79 -0.50
CA ALA A 32 -10.34 -33.19 0.48
C ALA A 32 -9.97 -32.82 1.94
N GLY A 33 -8.83 -32.14 2.16
CA GLY A 33 -8.35 -31.78 3.52
C GLY A 33 -7.85 -32.97 4.36
N ARG A 34 -7.59 -34.11 3.73
CA ARG A 34 -7.12 -35.36 4.40
C ARG A 34 -5.60 -35.40 4.43
N PHE A 35 -4.97 -34.42 5.09
CA PHE A 35 -3.52 -34.14 5.00
C PHE A 35 -2.65 -35.33 5.39
N VAL A 36 -2.98 -36.10 6.43
CA VAL A 36 -2.21 -37.31 6.81
C VAL A 36 -2.22 -38.34 5.69
N ARG A 37 -3.38 -38.54 5.04
CA ARG A 37 -3.49 -39.50 3.92
C ARG A 37 -2.77 -38.96 2.68
N ALA A 38 -2.89 -37.66 2.41
CA ALA A 38 -2.18 -37.02 1.29
C ALA A 38 -0.64 -37.19 1.41
N GLY A 39 -0.10 -36.95 2.61
CA GLY A 39 1.33 -37.14 2.88
C GLY A 39 1.77 -38.59 2.68
N LYS A 40 0.99 -39.57 3.22
CA LYS A 40 1.30 -41.00 3.00
C LYS A 40 1.23 -41.44 1.54
N ALA A 41 0.26 -40.94 0.79
CA ALA A 41 0.13 -41.23 -0.64
C ALA A 41 1.31 -40.64 -1.43
N ALA A 42 1.74 -39.43 -1.09
CA ALA A 42 2.93 -38.79 -1.69
C ALA A 42 4.21 -39.58 -1.39
N ASP A 43 4.40 -40.01 -0.15
CA ASP A 43 5.53 -40.89 0.22
C ASP A 43 5.51 -42.21 -0.54
N GLY A 44 4.31 -42.77 -0.74
CA GLY A 44 4.12 -43.99 -1.54
C GLY A 44 4.50 -43.78 -3.02
N ALA A 45 4.12 -42.66 -3.60
CA ALA A 45 4.50 -42.30 -4.97
C ALA A 45 6.04 -42.13 -5.10
N LEU A 46 6.69 -41.47 -4.16
CA LEU A 46 8.14 -41.31 -4.11
C LEU A 46 8.86 -42.65 -3.96
N ALA A 47 8.36 -43.55 -3.12
CA ALA A 47 8.95 -44.88 -2.94
C ALA A 47 8.85 -45.73 -4.21
N GLN A 48 7.73 -45.66 -4.93
CA GLN A 48 7.56 -46.39 -6.20
C GLN A 48 8.45 -45.79 -7.30
N GLU A 49 8.56 -44.47 -7.38
CA GLU A 49 9.41 -43.76 -8.34
C GLU A 49 10.89 -44.12 -8.11
N ALA A 50 11.38 -44.08 -6.87
CA ALA A 50 12.73 -44.47 -6.51
C ALA A 50 13.01 -45.95 -6.82
N ALA A 51 12.05 -46.85 -6.62
CA ALA A 51 12.19 -48.26 -6.94
C ALA A 51 12.28 -48.52 -8.47
N LEU A 52 11.59 -47.73 -9.28
CA LEU A 52 11.66 -47.81 -10.74
C LEU A 52 12.99 -47.24 -11.24
N GLU A 53 13.44 -46.13 -10.71
CA GLU A 53 14.73 -45.53 -11.05
C GLU A 53 15.90 -46.49 -10.71
N ALA A 54 15.86 -47.11 -9.53
CA ALA A 54 16.84 -48.09 -9.11
C ALA A 54 16.87 -49.38 -9.99
N ALA A 55 15.73 -49.68 -10.62
CA ALA A 55 15.64 -50.77 -11.60
C ALA A 55 16.13 -50.37 -13.00
N GLY A 56 16.59 -49.12 -13.17
CA GLY A 56 17.11 -48.61 -14.44
C GLY A 56 16.01 -48.20 -15.46
N GLU A 57 14.77 -48.10 -15.03
CA GLU A 57 13.65 -47.68 -15.89
C GLU A 57 13.70 -46.18 -16.13
N LYS A 58 13.65 -45.77 -17.40
CA LYS A 58 13.53 -44.35 -17.78
C LYS A 58 12.06 -43.94 -17.80
N LEU A 59 11.64 -43.24 -16.74
CA LEU A 59 10.28 -42.71 -16.63
C LEU A 59 10.15 -41.41 -17.41
N ALA A 60 9.22 -41.33 -18.34
CA ALA A 60 8.99 -40.12 -19.14
C ALA A 60 8.59 -38.92 -18.31
N LEU A 61 7.88 -39.12 -17.18
CA LEU A 61 7.40 -38.09 -16.27
C LEU A 61 7.99 -38.23 -14.86
N GLY A 62 9.09 -38.97 -14.65
CA GLY A 62 9.65 -39.26 -13.35
C GLY A 62 9.98 -38.00 -12.53
N VAL A 63 10.61 -37.03 -13.15
CA VAL A 63 10.94 -35.74 -12.52
C VAL A 63 9.69 -34.99 -12.06
N GLN A 64 8.66 -34.96 -12.90
CA GLN A 64 7.40 -34.26 -12.56
C GLN A 64 6.66 -34.97 -11.42
N VAL A 65 6.59 -36.32 -11.46
CA VAL A 65 5.97 -37.11 -10.40
C VAL A 65 6.72 -36.90 -9.08
N ARG A 66 8.06 -36.97 -9.09
CA ARG A 66 8.91 -36.74 -7.92
C ARG A 66 8.68 -35.33 -7.34
N ALA A 67 8.75 -34.30 -8.17
CA ALA A 67 8.58 -32.92 -7.74
C ALA A 67 7.17 -32.66 -7.18
N LEU A 68 6.11 -33.13 -7.84
CA LEU A 68 4.74 -32.99 -7.39
C LEU A 68 4.48 -33.77 -6.09
N SER A 69 5.04 -34.99 -5.96
CA SER A 69 4.93 -35.77 -4.73
C SER A 69 5.58 -35.06 -3.54
N HIS A 70 6.78 -34.50 -3.73
CA HIS A 70 7.39 -33.64 -2.71
C HIS A 70 6.54 -32.43 -2.38
N LEU A 71 5.91 -31.82 -3.36
CA LEU A 71 5.05 -30.66 -3.13
C LEU A 71 3.78 -31.02 -2.33
N ILE A 72 3.14 -32.16 -2.62
CA ILE A 72 2.00 -32.67 -1.86
C ILE A 72 2.41 -32.98 -0.41
N ALA A 73 3.58 -33.60 -0.21
CA ALA A 73 4.12 -33.89 1.11
C ALA A 73 4.40 -32.59 1.88
N ALA A 74 4.95 -31.56 1.24
CA ALA A 74 5.22 -30.26 1.84
C ALA A 74 3.92 -29.54 2.24
N GLU A 75 2.90 -29.49 1.35
CA GLU A 75 1.57 -28.92 1.66
C GLU A 75 0.90 -29.65 2.82
N SER A 76 1.01 -30.99 2.84
CA SER A 76 0.48 -31.81 3.93
C SER A 76 1.18 -31.51 5.26
N ALA A 77 2.49 -31.37 5.23
CA ALA A 77 3.31 -31.03 6.39
C ALA A 77 3.01 -29.62 6.91
N GLN A 78 2.81 -28.63 6.03
CA GLN A 78 2.37 -27.27 6.38
C GLN A 78 1.03 -27.31 7.10
N ALA A 79 0.06 -28.01 6.55
CA ALA A 79 -1.28 -28.13 7.16
C ALA A 79 -1.25 -28.81 8.53
N LEU A 80 -0.30 -29.71 8.75
CA LEU A 80 -0.06 -30.42 10.02
C LEU A 80 0.93 -29.69 10.95
N GLN A 81 1.35 -28.46 10.61
CA GLN A 81 2.29 -27.64 11.37
C GLN A 81 3.69 -28.30 11.56
N ASN A 82 4.07 -29.19 10.66
CA ASN A 82 5.40 -29.81 10.65
C ASN A 82 6.33 -29.04 9.70
N HIS A 83 6.88 -27.93 10.18
CA HIS A 83 7.70 -27.02 9.37
C HIS A 83 8.99 -27.67 8.88
N THR A 84 9.64 -28.51 9.68
CA THR A 84 10.87 -29.22 9.28
C THR A 84 10.63 -30.10 8.07
N ARG A 85 9.60 -30.95 8.12
CA ARG A 85 9.24 -31.83 7.00
C ARG A 85 8.81 -31.04 5.77
N ARG A 86 8.06 -29.95 5.96
CA ARG A 86 7.68 -29.02 4.90
C ARG A 86 8.90 -28.51 4.15
N ASP A 87 9.88 -27.99 4.89
CA ASP A 87 11.05 -27.33 4.32
C ASP A 87 11.98 -28.35 3.61
N GLU A 88 12.13 -29.54 4.16
CA GLU A 88 12.85 -30.66 3.51
C GLU A 88 12.23 -31.02 2.15
N HIS A 89 10.91 -31.26 2.12
CA HIS A 89 10.22 -31.60 0.87
C HIS A 89 10.19 -30.44 -0.12
N LEU A 90 10.08 -29.20 0.36
CA LEU A 90 10.15 -28.00 -0.48
C LEU A 90 11.54 -27.90 -1.18
N ALA A 91 12.62 -28.10 -0.43
CA ALA A 91 13.97 -28.09 -0.98
C ALA A 91 14.16 -29.19 -2.04
N LEU A 92 13.67 -30.40 -1.77
CA LEU A 92 13.74 -31.52 -2.71
C LEU A 92 12.92 -31.26 -3.99
N ALA A 93 11.73 -30.64 -3.89
CA ALA A 93 10.94 -30.24 -5.06
C ALA A 93 11.68 -29.22 -5.93
N MET A 94 12.32 -28.23 -5.30
CA MET A 94 13.12 -27.22 -6.00
C MET A 94 14.35 -27.84 -6.68
N GLN A 95 15.08 -28.69 -5.98
CA GLN A 95 16.25 -29.41 -6.51
C GLN A 95 15.90 -30.29 -7.69
N THR A 96 14.80 -31.04 -7.59
CA THR A 96 14.33 -31.96 -8.63
C THR A 96 14.02 -31.23 -9.94
N THR A 97 13.44 -30.04 -9.86
CA THR A 97 13.06 -29.25 -11.04
C THR A 97 14.19 -28.38 -11.60
N ALA A 98 15.26 -28.13 -10.83
CA ALA A 98 16.35 -27.24 -11.22
C ALA A 98 17.16 -27.75 -12.43
N GLN A 99 17.25 -29.06 -12.59
CA GLN A 99 18.11 -29.71 -13.59
C GLN A 99 17.41 -30.03 -14.90
N VAL A 100 16.11 -29.74 -15.01
CA VAL A 100 15.30 -30.13 -16.17
C VAL A 100 14.79 -28.90 -16.91
N ALA A 101 15.22 -28.75 -18.16
CA ALA A 101 14.80 -27.69 -19.05
C ALA A 101 13.50 -28.07 -19.80
N SER A 102 12.39 -28.24 -19.07
CA SER A 102 11.06 -28.43 -19.68
C SER A 102 10.10 -27.37 -19.15
N THR A 103 9.11 -27.01 -19.97
CA THR A 103 8.04 -26.04 -19.60
C THR A 103 7.31 -26.50 -18.34
N GLN A 104 6.99 -27.79 -18.24
CA GLN A 104 6.29 -28.35 -17.08
C GLN A 104 7.15 -28.29 -15.80
N ALA A 105 8.45 -28.62 -15.89
CA ALA A 105 9.35 -28.52 -14.75
C ALA A 105 9.50 -27.06 -14.27
N GLN A 106 9.54 -26.12 -15.20
CA GLN A 106 9.55 -24.69 -14.90
C GLN A 106 8.27 -24.25 -14.20
N GLU A 107 7.09 -24.67 -14.69
CA GLU A 107 5.79 -24.35 -14.06
C GLU A 107 5.69 -24.91 -12.64
N ILE A 108 6.15 -26.15 -12.41
CA ILE A 108 6.20 -26.75 -11.07
C ILE A 108 7.14 -25.96 -10.17
N ARG A 109 8.30 -25.56 -10.67
CA ARG A 109 9.28 -24.74 -9.92
C ARG A 109 8.70 -23.39 -9.52
N GLU A 110 8.09 -22.68 -10.46
CA GLU A 110 7.40 -21.40 -10.19
C GLU A 110 6.30 -21.57 -9.13
N GLY A 111 5.47 -22.61 -9.27
CA GLY A 111 4.44 -22.96 -8.28
C GLY A 111 5.01 -23.29 -6.90
N THR A 112 6.17 -23.93 -6.85
CA THR A 112 6.89 -24.24 -5.61
C THR A 112 7.42 -22.96 -4.94
N GLN A 113 8.02 -22.05 -5.71
CA GLN A 113 8.47 -20.74 -5.21
C GLN A 113 7.33 -19.89 -4.66
N LEU A 114 6.18 -19.87 -5.34
CA LEU A 114 5.00 -19.15 -4.85
C LEU A 114 4.46 -19.72 -3.53
N ARG A 115 4.50 -21.05 -3.36
CA ARG A 115 4.13 -21.69 -2.09
C ARG A 115 5.11 -21.36 -0.98
N ALA A 116 6.41 -21.43 -1.29
CA ALA A 116 7.45 -21.04 -0.34
C ALA A 116 7.28 -19.60 0.14
N ALA A 117 7.00 -18.67 -0.76
CA ALA A 117 6.73 -17.28 -0.41
C ALA A 117 5.47 -17.14 0.46
N ARG A 118 4.39 -17.87 0.14
CA ARG A 118 3.15 -17.86 0.94
C ARG A 118 3.41 -18.37 2.36
N TRP A 119 4.10 -19.48 2.51
CA TRP A 119 4.39 -20.06 3.83
C TRP A 119 5.34 -19.20 4.64
N ALA A 120 6.35 -18.58 4.03
CA ALA A 120 7.19 -17.58 4.70
C ALA A 120 6.34 -16.41 5.25
N LEU A 121 5.32 -15.95 4.52
CA LEU A 121 4.38 -14.93 5.02
C LEU A 121 3.50 -15.43 6.18
N GLU A 122 3.09 -16.68 6.15
CA GLU A 122 2.36 -17.33 7.26
C GLU A 122 3.23 -17.43 8.51
N ASP A 123 4.52 -17.73 8.32
CA ASP A 123 5.56 -17.77 9.38
C ASP A 123 6.02 -16.37 9.81
N ARG A 124 5.46 -15.29 9.24
CA ARG A 124 5.84 -13.88 9.47
C ARG A 124 7.25 -13.51 9.04
N ASP A 125 7.85 -14.29 8.17
CA ASP A 125 9.14 -13.99 7.53
C ASP A 125 8.93 -13.32 6.16
N ALA A 126 8.69 -12.02 6.22
CA ALA A 126 8.46 -11.22 5.02
C ALA A 126 9.71 -11.11 4.13
N SER A 127 10.90 -11.14 4.72
CA SER A 127 12.17 -11.07 3.97
C SER A 127 12.38 -12.31 3.13
N ALA A 128 12.24 -13.50 3.72
CA ALA A 128 12.30 -14.76 2.97
C ALA A 128 11.22 -14.83 1.88
N ALA A 129 10.00 -14.31 2.16
CA ALA A 129 8.96 -14.27 1.14
C ALA A 129 9.35 -13.40 -0.06
N LEU A 130 9.93 -12.23 0.16
CA LEU A 130 10.40 -11.34 -0.91
C LEU A 130 11.53 -11.96 -1.71
N GLU A 131 12.52 -12.58 -1.06
CA GLU A 131 13.62 -13.30 -1.72
C GLU A 131 13.09 -14.38 -2.66
N ARG A 132 12.13 -15.20 -2.20
CA ARG A 132 11.50 -16.23 -3.04
C ARG A 132 10.76 -15.66 -4.26
N LEU A 133 10.12 -14.50 -4.09
CA LEU A 133 9.41 -13.83 -5.18
C LEU A 133 10.37 -13.14 -6.17
N GLU A 134 11.55 -12.71 -5.74
CA GLU A 134 12.59 -12.15 -6.59
C GLU A 134 13.24 -13.21 -7.50
N GLU A 135 13.33 -14.45 -7.02
CA GLU A 135 13.84 -15.60 -7.81
C GLU A 135 12.91 -16.02 -8.95
N LEU A 136 11.64 -15.53 -8.99
CA LEU A 136 10.70 -15.86 -10.05
C LEU A 136 11.13 -15.25 -11.39
N PRO A 137 10.98 -15.99 -12.50
CA PRO A 137 11.14 -15.43 -13.84
C PRO A 137 10.22 -14.23 -14.07
N GLN A 138 10.65 -13.29 -14.89
CA GLN A 138 9.94 -12.02 -15.14
C GLN A 138 8.45 -12.22 -15.51
N GLY A 139 8.13 -13.24 -16.31
CA GLY A 139 6.75 -13.57 -16.68
C GLY A 139 5.91 -14.05 -15.48
N ALA A 140 6.47 -14.89 -14.62
CA ALA A 140 5.80 -15.42 -13.43
C ALA A 140 5.67 -14.37 -12.33
N SER A 141 6.67 -13.51 -12.13
CA SER A 141 6.66 -12.45 -11.12
C SER A 141 5.60 -11.38 -11.35
N ARG A 142 5.12 -11.24 -12.59
CA ARG A 142 4.05 -10.30 -12.97
C ARG A 142 2.64 -10.89 -12.89
N ARG A 143 2.49 -12.18 -12.61
CA ARG A 143 1.16 -12.80 -12.43
C ARG A 143 0.49 -12.24 -11.18
N THR A 144 -0.83 -12.13 -11.23
CA THR A 144 -1.64 -11.55 -10.14
C THR A 144 -1.36 -12.20 -8.78
N LEU A 145 -1.18 -13.53 -8.73
CA LEU A 145 -0.87 -14.25 -7.49
C LEU A 145 0.48 -13.80 -6.90
N ALA A 146 1.53 -13.74 -7.73
CA ALA A 146 2.86 -13.28 -7.30
C ALA A 146 2.83 -11.85 -6.79
N LEU A 147 2.14 -10.95 -7.51
CA LEU A 147 1.97 -9.55 -7.11
C LEU A 147 1.18 -9.40 -5.79
N ARG A 148 0.14 -10.21 -5.57
CA ARG A 148 -0.61 -10.21 -4.30
C ARG A 148 0.27 -10.65 -3.12
N LEU A 149 1.07 -11.69 -3.31
CA LEU A 149 2.03 -12.14 -2.29
C LEU A 149 3.10 -11.07 -2.04
N ARG A 150 3.63 -10.44 -3.11
CA ARG A 150 4.62 -9.36 -2.99
C ARG A 150 4.06 -8.15 -2.25
N LEU A 151 2.84 -7.74 -2.55
CA LEU A 151 2.18 -6.63 -1.83
C LEU A 151 2.06 -6.94 -0.34
N LYS A 152 1.61 -8.15 0.00
CA LYS A 152 1.50 -8.59 1.40
C LYS A 152 2.87 -8.62 2.09
N ALA A 153 3.88 -9.16 1.43
CA ALA A 153 5.26 -9.25 1.94
C ALA A 153 5.88 -7.87 2.14
N ALA A 154 5.78 -6.99 1.14
CA ALA A 154 6.32 -5.64 1.22
C ALA A 154 5.66 -4.81 2.35
N ARG A 155 4.34 -4.94 2.54
CA ARG A 155 3.64 -4.31 3.67
C ARG A 155 4.11 -4.86 5.02
N GLN A 156 4.23 -6.17 5.14
CA GLN A 156 4.70 -6.81 6.38
C GLN A 156 6.16 -6.44 6.70
N ALA A 157 7.01 -6.31 5.67
CA ALA A 157 8.39 -5.85 5.77
C ALA A 157 8.53 -4.32 5.94
N ARG A 158 7.43 -3.57 5.94
CA ARG A 158 7.39 -2.09 5.96
C ARG A 158 8.16 -1.44 4.80
N ARG A 159 8.28 -2.13 3.67
CA ARG A 159 8.84 -1.59 2.43
C ARG A 159 7.74 -0.84 1.66
N THR A 160 7.34 0.32 2.16
CA THR A 160 6.15 1.06 1.69
C THR A 160 6.24 1.46 0.22
N ARG A 161 7.41 1.88 -0.26
CA ARG A 161 7.64 2.18 -1.67
C ARG A 161 7.35 0.96 -2.56
N GLU A 162 7.93 -0.19 -2.24
CA GLU A 162 7.74 -1.43 -3.00
C GLU A 162 6.28 -1.89 -2.96
N ALA A 163 5.62 -1.74 -1.80
CA ALA A 163 4.20 -2.03 -1.67
C ALA A 163 3.35 -1.14 -2.59
N LEU A 164 3.66 0.17 -2.66
CA LEU A 164 2.96 1.11 -3.54
C LEU A 164 3.17 0.78 -5.03
N GLU A 165 4.41 0.51 -5.45
CA GLU A 165 4.73 0.11 -6.82
C GLU A 165 3.97 -1.18 -7.21
N THR A 166 3.92 -2.16 -6.30
CA THR A 166 3.19 -3.41 -6.51
C THR A 166 1.67 -3.20 -6.57
N ALA A 167 1.12 -2.32 -5.72
CA ALA A 167 -0.29 -1.97 -5.73
C ALA A 167 -0.71 -1.28 -7.04
N ARG A 168 0.16 -0.41 -7.59
CA ARG A 168 -0.05 0.21 -8.91
C ARG A 168 -0.15 -0.85 -10.02
N LEU A 169 0.74 -1.85 -10.01
CA LEU A 169 0.71 -2.95 -10.98
C LEU A 169 -0.57 -3.77 -10.84
N LEU A 170 -0.98 -4.13 -9.63
CA LEU A 170 -2.23 -4.84 -9.39
C LEU A 170 -3.46 -4.05 -9.86
N GLY A 171 -3.45 -2.73 -9.69
CA GLY A 171 -4.49 -1.84 -10.22
C GLY A 171 -4.54 -1.88 -11.76
N LYS A 172 -3.39 -1.79 -12.44
CA LYS A 172 -3.28 -1.89 -13.91
C LYS A 172 -3.77 -3.27 -14.43
N HIS A 173 -3.50 -4.32 -13.70
CA HIS A 173 -3.98 -5.69 -14.02
C HIS A 173 -5.44 -5.94 -13.65
N ARG A 174 -6.17 -4.94 -13.16
CA ARG A 174 -7.56 -5.06 -12.69
C ARG A 174 -7.76 -6.18 -11.66
N ALA A 175 -6.75 -6.43 -10.85
CA ALA A 175 -6.80 -7.43 -9.77
C ALA A 175 -7.73 -7.02 -8.61
N PHE A 176 -8.09 -5.74 -8.55
CA PHE A 176 -9.03 -5.13 -7.61
C PHE A 176 -10.08 -4.31 -8.38
N SER A 177 -11.21 -4.02 -7.73
CA SER A 177 -12.11 -3.00 -8.24
C SER A 177 -11.41 -1.62 -8.29
N ALA A 178 -11.83 -0.74 -9.18
CA ALA A 178 -11.20 0.58 -9.33
C ALA A 178 -11.20 1.38 -8.01
N GLY A 179 -12.27 1.28 -7.23
CA GLY A 179 -12.38 1.94 -5.91
C GLY A 179 -11.40 1.35 -4.89
N ALA A 180 -11.29 0.01 -4.83
CA ALA A 180 -10.36 -0.66 -3.93
C ALA A 180 -8.90 -0.35 -4.29
N ALA A 181 -8.56 -0.37 -5.58
CA ALA A 181 -7.22 -0.03 -6.05
C ALA A 181 -6.83 1.41 -5.65
N LYS A 182 -7.70 2.38 -5.88
CA LYS A 182 -7.49 3.79 -5.47
C LYS A 182 -7.32 3.92 -3.96
N SER A 183 -8.12 3.22 -3.16
CA SER A 183 -8.03 3.25 -1.71
C SER A 183 -6.70 2.67 -1.19
N ILE A 184 -6.25 1.55 -1.74
CA ILE A 184 -4.97 0.93 -1.38
C ILE A 184 -3.80 1.84 -1.74
N VAL A 185 -3.78 2.39 -2.96
CA VAL A 185 -2.73 3.31 -3.43
C VAL A 185 -2.69 4.56 -2.56
N ARG A 186 -3.84 5.18 -2.28
CA ARG A 186 -3.93 6.34 -1.39
C ARG A 186 -3.39 6.04 0.01
N GLY A 187 -3.79 4.92 0.61
CA GLY A 187 -3.31 4.51 1.93
C GLY A 187 -1.80 4.33 1.97
N LEU A 188 -1.23 3.61 1.00
CA LEU A 188 0.22 3.39 0.90
C LEU A 188 1.00 4.68 0.62
N ALA A 189 0.47 5.57 -0.24
CA ALA A 189 1.07 6.87 -0.48
C ALA A 189 1.08 7.73 0.78
N THR A 190 -0.01 7.70 1.57
CA THR A 190 -0.09 8.39 2.86
C THR A 190 0.91 7.81 3.87
N GLU A 191 1.03 6.49 3.96
CA GLU A 191 2.03 5.84 4.81
C GLU A 191 3.45 6.25 4.41
N TRP A 192 3.72 6.35 3.10
CA TRP A 192 5.03 6.75 2.60
C TRP A 192 5.34 8.22 2.92
N VAL A 193 4.39 9.13 2.75
CA VAL A 193 4.50 10.53 3.18
C VAL A 193 4.80 10.60 4.69
N ASN A 194 4.12 9.79 5.52
CA ASN A 194 4.34 9.76 6.97
C ASN A 194 5.71 9.22 7.36
N SER A 195 6.33 8.39 6.55
CA SER A 195 7.66 7.83 6.82
C SER A 195 8.82 8.83 6.65
N ALA A 196 8.56 9.97 6.02
CA ALA A 196 9.56 11.03 5.87
C ALA A 196 9.81 11.74 7.22
N HIS A 197 11.07 11.85 7.62
CA HIS A 197 11.47 12.46 8.86
C HIS A 197 12.01 13.88 8.71
N ASP A 198 12.31 14.30 7.50
CA ASP A 198 12.77 15.64 7.14
C ASP A 198 12.17 16.12 5.82
N THR A 199 12.38 17.39 5.50
CA THR A 199 11.87 18.02 4.28
C THR A 199 12.45 17.40 3.01
N THR A 200 13.72 17.01 3.02
CA THR A 200 14.41 16.43 1.86
C THR A 200 13.79 15.08 1.50
N GLN A 201 13.59 14.21 2.48
CA GLN A 201 12.93 12.92 2.29
C GLN A 201 11.48 13.10 1.81
N LEU A 202 10.74 14.05 2.39
CA LEU A 202 9.37 14.32 1.98
C LEU A 202 9.28 14.81 0.53
N LEU A 203 10.19 15.68 0.10
CA LEU A 203 10.28 16.12 -1.29
C LEU A 203 10.59 14.97 -2.24
N GLN A 204 11.48 14.05 -1.84
CA GLN A 204 11.77 12.84 -2.63
C GLN A 204 10.53 11.94 -2.76
N VAL A 205 9.81 11.72 -1.66
CA VAL A 205 8.55 10.96 -1.68
C VAL A 205 7.54 11.63 -2.60
N TRP A 206 7.30 12.92 -2.44
CA TRP A 206 6.35 13.67 -3.25
C TRP A 206 6.67 13.61 -4.75
N ASN A 207 7.94 13.76 -5.12
CA ASN A 207 8.37 13.71 -6.50
C ASN A 207 8.25 12.29 -7.11
N ALA A 208 8.33 11.25 -6.29
CA ALA A 208 8.17 9.86 -6.70
C ALA A 208 6.70 9.41 -6.80
N LEU A 209 5.75 10.21 -6.27
CA LEU A 209 4.32 9.97 -6.48
C LEU A 209 3.92 10.27 -7.92
N GLU A 210 3.00 9.49 -8.48
CA GLU A 210 2.44 9.74 -9.80
C GLU A 210 1.57 11.02 -9.78
N PRO A 211 1.45 11.76 -10.93
CA PRO A 211 0.63 12.96 -10.99
C PRO A 211 -0.82 12.74 -10.54
N ALA A 212 -1.40 11.59 -10.89
CA ALA A 212 -2.75 11.22 -10.47
C ALA A 212 -2.89 11.04 -8.95
N GLU A 213 -1.84 10.60 -8.28
CA GLU A 213 -1.79 10.44 -6.82
C GLU A 213 -1.64 11.79 -6.13
N ARG A 214 -0.75 12.65 -6.63
CA ARG A 214 -0.58 14.02 -6.14
C ARG A 214 -1.84 14.87 -6.30
N ALA A 215 -2.70 14.54 -7.26
CA ALA A 215 -3.99 15.18 -7.47
C ALA A 215 -5.09 14.73 -6.51
N ILE A 216 -4.85 13.71 -5.67
CA ILE A 216 -5.81 13.27 -4.64
C ILE A 216 -5.85 14.34 -3.53
N PRO A 217 -6.99 15.03 -3.29
CA PRO A 217 -7.05 16.15 -2.37
C PRO A 217 -6.59 15.81 -0.95
N GLU A 218 -7.05 14.68 -0.41
CA GLU A 218 -6.67 14.24 0.94
C GLU A 218 -5.17 14.03 1.09
N LEU A 219 -4.54 13.41 0.06
CA LEU A 219 -3.10 13.16 0.06
C LEU A 219 -2.31 14.45 -0.09
N ALA A 220 -2.73 15.35 -0.97
CA ALA A 220 -2.05 16.62 -1.21
C ALA A 220 -2.11 17.52 0.05
N ILE A 221 -3.27 17.62 0.68
CA ILE A 221 -3.44 18.37 1.93
C ILE A 221 -2.56 17.77 3.03
N HIS A 222 -2.58 16.45 3.19
CA HIS A 222 -1.80 15.77 4.20
C HIS A 222 -0.29 15.94 3.98
N ALA A 223 0.19 15.80 2.76
CA ALA A 223 1.60 16.02 2.42
C ALA A 223 2.04 17.47 2.66
N ALA A 224 1.20 18.45 2.30
CA ALA A 224 1.44 19.85 2.51
C ALA A 224 1.52 20.20 4.01
N GLN A 225 0.58 19.68 4.82
CA GLN A 225 0.62 19.83 6.28
C GLN A 225 1.88 19.21 6.89
N ARG A 226 2.27 18.04 6.40
CA ARG A 226 3.50 17.37 6.82
C ARG A 226 4.74 18.21 6.48
N LEU A 227 4.79 18.79 5.28
CA LEU A 227 5.88 19.65 4.84
C LEU A 227 5.99 20.89 5.75
N ALA A 228 4.88 21.55 6.07
CA ALA A 228 4.84 22.67 6.98
C ALA A 228 5.33 22.28 8.40
N THR A 229 4.88 21.12 8.91
CA THR A 229 5.29 20.62 10.23
C THR A 229 6.79 20.31 10.31
N LEU A 230 7.40 19.86 9.21
CA LEU A 230 8.83 19.59 9.11
C LEU A 230 9.67 20.86 8.85
N GLY A 231 9.05 22.04 8.84
CA GLY A 231 9.73 23.33 8.60
C GLY A 231 10.06 23.56 7.12
N GLY A 232 9.28 22.99 6.21
CA GLY A 232 9.44 23.21 4.78
C GLY A 232 9.02 24.62 4.35
N ASP A 233 9.45 25.00 3.15
CA ASP A 233 9.18 26.32 2.57
C ASP A 233 7.68 26.53 2.35
N ALA A 234 7.14 27.65 2.83
CA ALA A 234 5.73 28.02 2.73
C ALA A 234 5.25 28.15 1.27
N ALA A 235 6.11 28.65 0.37
CA ALA A 235 5.78 28.73 -1.05
C ALA A 235 5.62 27.34 -1.67
N GLN A 236 6.43 26.36 -1.26
CA GLN A 236 6.32 24.96 -1.69
C GLN A 236 5.03 24.33 -1.16
N VAL A 237 4.66 24.59 0.07
CA VAL A 237 3.37 24.14 0.66
C VAL A 237 2.20 24.67 -0.18
N ARG A 238 2.19 25.98 -0.46
CA ARG A 238 1.17 26.61 -1.29
C ARG A 238 1.11 26.01 -2.71
N GLN A 239 2.27 25.71 -3.28
CA GLN A 239 2.35 25.08 -4.62
C GLN A 239 1.68 23.70 -4.64
N TRP A 240 1.87 22.90 -3.60
CA TRP A 240 1.23 21.57 -3.51
C TRP A 240 -0.27 21.65 -3.30
N LEU A 241 -0.73 22.70 -2.63
CA LEU A 241 -2.15 22.93 -2.36
C LEU A 241 -2.90 23.60 -3.51
N LEU A 242 -2.21 24.23 -4.46
CA LEU A 242 -2.85 24.98 -5.54
C LEU A 242 -3.86 24.16 -6.35
N PRO A 243 -3.59 22.92 -6.79
CA PRO A 243 -4.60 22.13 -7.51
C PRO A 243 -5.85 21.83 -6.67
N VAL A 244 -5.70 21.63 -5.36
CA VAL A 244 -6.84 21.37 -4.45
C VAL A 244 -7.63 22.66 -4.21
N TRP A 245 -6.96 23.79 -4.11
CA TRP A 245 -7.58 25.11 -4.04
C TRP A 245 -8.44 25.41 -5.27
N GLU A 246 -7.90 25.19 -6.45
CA GLU A 246 -8.61 25.38 -7.72
C GLU A 246 -9.81 24.40 -7.85
N LEU A 247 -9.67 23.17 -7.37
CA LEU A 247 -10.76 22.20 -7.32
C LEU A 247 -11.88 22.66 -6.40
N MET A 248 -11.54 23.15 -5.19
CA MET A 248 -12.52 23.68 -4.22
C MET A 248 -13.34 24.83 -4.82
N LEU A 249 -12.71 25.73 -5.56
CA LEU A 249 -13.38 26.88 -6.15
C LEU A 249 -14.22 26.50 -7.38
N SER A 250 -13.73 25.61 -8.23
CA SER A 250 -14.41 25.22 -9.46
C SER A 250 -15.53 24.19 -9.25
N ARG A 251 -15.36 23.30 -8.28
CA ARG A 251 -16.30 22.19 -7.97
C ARG A 251 -16.40 21.97 -6.46
N PRO A 252 -16.99 22.91 -5.70
CA PRO A 252 -17.03 22.85 -4.25
C PRO A 252 -17.70 21.58 -3.72
N ASP A 253 -18.71 21.06 -4.41
CA ASP A 253 -19.45 19.85 -4.01
C ASP A 253 -18.60 18.57 -4.06
N THR A 254 -17.44 18.60 -4.73
CA THR A 254 -16.53 17.44 -4.82
C THR A 254 -15.60 17.33 -3.62
N LEU A 255 -15.46 18.38 -2.82
CA LEU A 255 -14.59 18.43 -1.67
C LEU A 255 -15.46 18.55 -0.40
N PRO A 256 -15.51 17.50 0.45
CA PRO A 256 -16.27 17.55 1.71
C PRO A 256 -15.85 18.71 2.61
N ASP A 257 -16.76 19.24 3.40
CA ASP A 257 -16.51 20.37 4.31
C ASP A 257 -15.31 20.17 5.22
N ALA A 258 -15.12 18.95 5.73
CA ALA A 258 -13.96 18.62 6.55
C ALA A 258 -12.63 18.73 5.80
N GLN A 259 -12.62 18.45 4.49
CA GLN A 259 -11.43 18.61 3.66
C GLN A 259 -11.19 20.07 3.28
N GLN A 260 -12.25 20.83 3.01
CA GLN A 260 -12.16 22.28 2.79
C GLN A 260 -11.58 22.98 4.04
N LEU A 261 -12.02 22.58 5.23
CA LEU A 261 -11.46 23.09 6.49
C LEU A 261 -9.98 22.77 6.62
N LYS A 262 -9.56 21.53 6.36
CA LYS A 262 -8.15 21.13 6.38
C LYS A 262 -7.31 21.89 5.36
N LEU A 263 -7.85 22.13 4.17
CA LEU A 263 -7.19 22.93 3.13
C LEU A 263 -6.94 24.36 3.61
N VAL A 264 -7.97 25.00 4.16
CA VAL A 264 -7.87 26.39 4.70
C VAL A 264 -6.85 26.44 5.83
N THR A 265 -6.87 25.46 6.75
CA THR A 265 -5.89 25.39 7.84
C THR A 265 -4.46 25.16 7.33
N ALA A 266 -4.29 24.35 6.29
CA ALA A 266 -2.98 24.12 5.69
C ALA A 266 -2.45 25.36 4.96
N LEU A 267 -3.30 26.10 4.28
CA LEU A 267 -2.96 27.37 3.63
C LEU A 267 -2.65 28.47 4.66
N GLU A 268 -3.42 28.53 5.75
CA GLU A 268 -3.15 29.48 6.84
C GLU A 268 -1.76 29.26 7.43
N ALA A 269 -1.36 28.00 7.68
CA ALA A 269 -0.03 27.68 8.16
C ALA A 269 1.11 28.01 7.17
N ALA A 270 0.77 28.31 5.93
CA ALA A 270 1.70 28.60 4.84
C ALA A 270 1.57 30.05 4.32
N LEU A 271 1.07 30.98 5.12
CA LEU A 271 0.92 32.39 4.73
C LEU A 271 2.23 33.17 4.83
N ASP A 272 3.23 32.67 5.54
CA ASP A 272 4.54 33.32 5.64
C ASP A 272 5.10 33.60 4.24
N GLY A 273 5.55 34.84 4.02
CA GLY A 273 6.07 35.29 2.74
C GLY A 273 5.07 35.20 1.57
N ILE A 274 3.76 35.31 1.85
CA ILE A 274 2.74 35.27 0.79
C ILE A 274 2.93 36.36 -0.25
N ASP A 275 2.95 35.97 -1.53
CA ASP A 275 3.09 36.90 -2.67
C ASP A 275 1.76 37.59 -3.05
N ALA A 276 1.84 38.55 -3.95
CA ALA A 276 0.67 39.29 -4.42
C ALA A 276 -0.33 38.38 -5.16
N ASP A 277 0.16 37.38 -5.89
CA ASP A 277 -0.68 36.48 -6.68
C ASP A 277 -1.53 35.60 -5.78
N TRP A 278 -0.95 35.02 -4.73
CA TRP A 278 -1.68 34.23 -3.74
C TRP A 278 -2.68 35.08 -2.93
N LEU A 279 -2.26 36.30 -2.54
CA LEU A 279 -3.18 37.22 -1.89
C LEU A 279 -4.39 37.52 -2.79
N ALA A 280 -4.16 37.84 -4.05
CA ALA A 280 -5.23 38.12 -5.02
C ALA A 280 -6.15 36.92 -5.24
N ARG A 281 -5.59 35.66 -5.28
CA ARG A 281 -6.37 34.41 -5.37
C ARG A 281 -7.29 34.24 -4.16
N ILE A 282 -6.78 34.46 -2.96
CA ILE A 282 -7.56 34.31 -1.71
C ILE A 282 -8.65 35.41 -1.65
N GLU A 283 -8.32 36.65 -1.96
CA GLU A 283 -9.27 37.76 -1.99
C GLU A 283 -10.37 37.54 -3.04
N SER A 284 -10.01 37.10 -4.23
CA SER A 284 -10.98 36.78 -5.28
C SER A 284 -11.93 35.66 -4.87
N ALA A 285 -11.42 34.62 -4.22
CA ALA A 285 -12.24 33.52 -3.71
C ALA A 285 -13.22 34.01 -2.63
N GLN A 286 -12.75 34.87 -1.70
CA GLN A 286 -13.58 35.46 -0.66
C GLN A 286 -14.66 36.37 -1.25
N LEU A 287 -14.35 37.19 -2.25
CA LEU A 287 -15.32 38.05 -2.93
C LEU A 287 -16.37 37.23 -3.70
N GLY A 288 -15.97 36.11 -4.31
CA GLY A 288 -16.86 35.16 -4.97
C GLY A 288 -17.81 34.42 -4.01
N ASN A 289 -17.39 34.24 -2.75
CA ASN A 289 -18.16 33.56 -1.70
C ASN A 289 -18.13 34.38 -0.39
N PRO A 290 -18.77 35.55 -0.34
CA PRO A 290 -18.66 36.49 0.77
C PRO A 290 -19.32 36.01 2.08
N ARG A 291 -20.04 34.88 2.03
CA ARG A 291 -20.71 34.28 3.19
C ARG A 291 -19.93 33.11 3.78
N ASP A 292 -18.91 32.58 3.08
CA ASP A 292 -18.10 31.49 3.61
C ASP A 292 -17.14 32.00 4.69
N PRO A 293 -17.35 31.61 5.96
CA PRO A 293 -16.54 32.12 7.07
C PRO A 293 -15.09 31.62 7.01
N ARG A 294 -14.83 30.51 6.35
CA ARG A 294 -13.47 29.97 6.18
C ARG A 294 -12.65 30.84 5.23
N LEU A 295 -13.26 31.29 4.14
CA LEU A 295 -12.63 32.20 3.19
C LEU A 295 -12.47 33.61 3.76
N LEU A 296 -13.43 34.09 4.56
CA LEU A 296 -13.30 35.33 5.32
C LEU A 296 -12.09 35.28 6.28
N TYR A 297 -11.96 34.17 6.99
CA TYR A 297 -10.84 33.94 7.89
C TYR A 297 -9.49 33.94 7.16
N LEU A 298 -9.38 33.12 6.09
CA LEU A 298 -8.13 32.99 5.35
C LEU A 298 -7.70 34.31 4.69
N ALA A 299 -8.65 35.06 4.14
CA ALA A 299 -8.39 36.39 3.58
C ALA A 299 -7.97 37.38 4.64
N GLY A 300 -8.59 37.34 5.82
CA GLY A 300 -8.20 38.16 6.95
C GLY A 300 -6.79 37.85 7.44
N ALA A 301 -6.46 36.56 7.58
CA ALA A 301 -5.12 36.11 7.99
C ALA A 301 -4.04 36.51 6.95
N ALA A 302 -4.34 36.35 5.66
CA ALA A 302 -3.44 36.79 4.58
C ALA A 302 -3.23 38.30 4.57
N CYS A 303 -4.27 39.09 4.91
CA CYS A 303 -4.15 40.52 5.05
C CYS A 303 -3.28 40.91 6.28
N VAL A 304 -3.35 40.15 7.39
CA VAL A 304 -2.44 40.34 8.53
C VAL A 304 -0.99 40.18 8.10
N GLU A 305 -0.68 39.10 7.40
CA GLU A 305 0.68 38.82 6.91
C GLU A 305 1.20 39.90 5.99
N ARG A 306 0.33 40.49 5.18
CA ARG A 306 0.66 41.63 4.30
C ARG A 306 0.53 42.99 4.95
N GLN A 307 0.31 43.06 6.27
CA GLN A 307 0.18 44.30 7.05
C GLN A 307 -0.97 45.23 6.61
N LEU A 308 -2.01 44.63 6.01
CA LEU A 308 -3.24 45.32 5.59
C LEU A 308 -4.25 45.39 6.73
N TRP A 309 -3.86 46.04 7.84
CA TRP A 309 -4.52 45.94 9.16
C TRP A 309 -6.01 46.24 9.17
N GLY A 310 -6.45 47.32 8.49
CA GLY A 310 -7.86 47.66 8.44
C GLY A 310 -8.74 46.64 7.75
N LYS A 311 -8.25 46.10 6.65
CA LYS A 311 -8.96 45.06 5.89
C LYS A 311 -8.95 43.74 6.67
N ALA A 312 -7.81 43.37 7.26
CA ALA A 312 -7.68 42.22 8.11
C ALA A 312 -8.68 42.22 9.27
N GLN A 313 -8.80 43.32 9.99
CA GLN A 313 -9.76 43.48 11.08
C GLN A 313 -11.20 43.26 10.62
N ALA A 314 -11.62 43.90 9.55
CA ALA A 314 -12.98 43.80 9.05
C ALA A 314 -13.34 42.35 8.65
N LEU A 315 -12.43 41.63 7.98
CA LEU A 315 -12.62 40.25 7.54
C LEU A 315 -12.62 39.26 8.72
N LEU A 316 -11.65 39.40 9.66
CA LEU A 316 -11.55 38.54 10.81
C LEU A 316 -12.72 38.72 11.78
N ALA A 317 -13.24 39.93 11.95
CA ALA A 317 -14.42 40.19 12.79
C ALA A 317 -15.66 39.48 12.27
N GLN A 318 -15.87 39.50 10.94
CA GLN A 318 -16.95 38.76 10.30
C GLN A 318 -16.75 37.25 10.41
N ALA A 319 -15.52 36.74 10.19
CA ALA A 319 -15.18 35.35 10.31
C ALA A 319 -15.42 34.83 11.72
N ALA A 320 -14.93 35.51 12.74
CA ALA A 320 -15.05 35.12 14.15
C ALA A 320 -16.51 34.93 14.60
N GLN A 321 -17.44 35.69 14.05
CA GLN A 321 -18.87 35.59 14.36
C GLN A 321 -19.57 34.43 13.65
N ARG A 322 -19.05 33.98 12.51
CA ARG A 322 -19.73 33.01 11.63
C ARG A 322 -19.08 31.62 11.62
N LEU A 323 -17.81 31.50 12.04
CA LEU A 323 -17.11 30.22 12.07
C LEU A 323 -17.76 29.26 13.06
N GLN A 324 -18.06 28.06 12.58
CA GLN A 324 -18.55 26.95 13.39
C GLN A 324 -17.40 26.16 14.05
N ASP A 325 -16.27 26.08 13.38
CA ASP A 325 -15.08 25.42 13.90
C ASP A 325 -14.46 26.23 15.03
N GLY A 326 -14.42 25.66 16.24
CA GLY A 326 -13.94 26.35 17.45
C GLY A 326 -12.46 26.72 17.35
N ALA A 327 -11.62 25.87 16.72
CA ALA A 327 -10.20 26.13 16.59
C ALA A 327 -9.93 27.33 15.66
N LEU A 328 -10.55 27.41 14.49
CA LEU A 328 -10.41 28.55 13.60
C LEU A 328 -11.04 29.81 14.20
N ARG A 329 -12.18 29.69 14.88
CA ARG A 329 -12.82 30.79 15.55
C ARG A 329 -11.92 31.39 16.67
N SER A 330 -11.30 30.53 17.47
CA SER A 330 -10.31 30.94 18.46
C SER A 330 -9.12 31.68 17.83
N LYS A 331 -8.60 31.17 16.70
CA LYS A 331 -7.52 31.83 15.96
C LYS A 331 -7.93 33.19 15.41
N ALA A 332 -9.15 33.34 14.89
CA ALA A 332 -9.68 34.61 14.40
C ALA A 332 -9.74 35.64 15.54
N TRP A 333 -10.23 35.25 16.71
CA TRP A 333 -10.27 36.13 17.90
C TRP A 333 -8.88 36.49 18.41
N ARG A 334 -7.90 35.56 18.41
CA ARG A 334 -6.51 35.83 18.75
C ARG A 334 -5.88 36.87 17.82
N ALA A 335 -6.11 36.71 16.50
CA ALA A 335 -5.62 37.69 15.54
C ALA A 335 -6.22 39.08 15.74
N LEU A 336 -7.53 39.16 16.06
CA LEU A 336 -8.19 40.43 16.42
C LEU A 336 -7.64 41.04 17.70
N ALA A 337 -7.32 40.23 18.71
CA ALA A 337 -6.71 40.71 19.97
C ALA A 337 -5.35 41.33 19.70
N LEU A 338 -4.48 40.65 18.92
CA LEU A 338 -3.15 41.19 18.56
C LEU A 338 -3.27 42.49 17.74
N LEU A 339 -4.24 42.60 16.82
CA LEU A 339 -4.50 43.84 16.09
C LEU A 339 -4.98 44.99 16.98
N ALA A 340 -5.77 44.68 18.02
CA ALA A 340 -6.20 45.67 19.01
C ALA A 340 -5.03 46.14 19.90
N GLU A 341 -4.16 45.21 20.33
CA GLU A 341 -2.94 45.53 21.09
C GLU A 341 -2.02 46.46 20.30
N GLN A 342 -1.81 46.20 19.00
CA GLN A 342 -1.00 47.06 18.14
C GLN A 342 -1.50 48.53 18.05
N ARG A 343 -2.79 48.74 18.36
CA ARG A 343 -3.43 50.06 18.35
C ARG A 343 -3.63 50.66 19.73
N ASP A 344 -3.08 50.02 20.75
CA ASP A 344 -3.24 50.37 22.15
C ASP A 344 -4.71 50.34 22.64
N ASP A 345 -5.60 49.60 21.97
CA ASP A 345 -6.98 49.38 22.35
C ASP A 345 -7.08 48.20 23.34
N THR A 346 -6.78 48.51 24.61
CA THR A 346 -6.71 47.50 25.69
C THR A 346 -8.05 46.82 25.96
N GLN A 347 -9.17 47.54 25.80
CA GLN A 347 -10.50 46.97 26.02
C GLN A 347 -10.87 45.97 24.92
N ALA A 348 -10.71 46.36 23.67
CA ALA A 348 -10.98 45.47 22.53
C ALA A 348 -10.05 44.25 22.56
N ALA A 349 -8.80 44.41 22.94
CA ALA A 349 -7.85 43.28 23.09
C ALA A 349 -8.30 42.29 24.18
N ALA A 350 -8.70 42.80 25.36
CA ALA A 350 -9.19 41.95 26.46
C ALA A 350 -10.46 41.15 26.05
N ASP A 351 -11.39 41.80 25.43
CA ASP A 351 -12.63 41.18 24.95
C ASP A 351 -12.34 40.09 23.87
N ALA A 352 -11.43 40.38 22.96
CA ALA A 352 -11.03 39.44 21.94
C ALA A 352 -10.29 38.20 22.50
N TRP A 353 -9.38 38.41 23.47
CA TRP A 353 -8.71 37.31 24.19
C TRP A 353 -9.70 36.42 24.94
N LYS A 354 -10.68 37.04 25.63
CA LYS A 354 -11.76 36.31 26.30
C LYS A 354 -12.55 35.44 25.32
N ASN A 355 -12.96 36.03 24.19
CA ASN A 355 -13.68 35.29 23.16
C ASN A 355 -12.84 34.17 22.52
N ALA A 356 -11.55 34.37 22.36
CA ALA A 356 -10.64 33.33 21.88
C ALA A 356 -10.60 32.13 22.85
N ALA A 357 -10.53 32.37 24.15
CA ALA A 357 -10.54 31.33 25.17
C ALA A 357 -11.87 30.56 25.18
N LEU A 358 -13.01 31.26 25.14
CA LEU A 358 -14.34 30.66 25.10
C LEU A 358 -14.65 29.88 23.79
N SER A 359 -13.89 30.11 22.75
CA SER A 359 -14.07 29.45 21.46
C SER A 359 -13.23 28.18 21.30
N ALA A 360 -12.29 27.97 22.22
CA ALA A 360 -11.37 26.82 22.14
C ALA A 360 -11.97 25.50 22.70
N ASP A 361 -13.06 25.61 23.45
CA ASP A 361 -13.85 24.50 23.96
C ASP A 361 -14.92 24.06 22.94
#